data_3730a7c04ca232508dd3ef056651c9e2
#
_entry.id   3730a7c04ca232508dd3ef056651c9e2
#
_cell.length_a   1.000
_cell.length_b   1.000
_cell.length_c   1.000
_cell.angle_alpha   90.00
_cell.angle_beta   90.00
_cell.angle_gamma   90.00
#
_symmetry.space_group_name_H-M   'P 1'
#
loop_
_entity.id
_entity.type
_entity.pdbx_description
1 polymer ?
#
loop_
_entity_poly.entity_id
_entity_poly.type
_entity_poly.pdbx_seq_one_letter_code
_entity_poly.pdbx_strand_id
1 'polypeptide(L)' 'MSYEDLEYHLLGTRRNIADVCKDLGMPLDMEDLHNLMAIQCTHCSTWVKSFNVIEDLDSNPICKYCADLIGL' A
#
# COMPACT_ATOMS: atom_id res chain seq x y z
N MET A 1 -5.98 16.88 7.22
CA MET A 1 -5.85 16.04 6.03
C MET A 1 -6.47 14.69 6.28
N SER A 2 -7.09 14.11 5.25
CA SER A 2 -7.72 12.79 5.35
C SER A 2 -6.77 11.70 4.90
N TYR A 3 -7.06 10.46 5.30
CA TYR A 3 -6.33 9.30 4.80
C TYR A 3 -6.52 9.08 3.31
N GLU A 4 -7.60 9.60 2.74
CA GLU A 4 -7.82 9.54 1.29
C GLU A 4 -6.72 10.27 0.53
N ASP A 5 -6.26 11.41 1.03
CA ASP A 5 -5.14 12.15 0.42
C ASP A 5 -3.86 11.32 0.49
N LEU A 6 -3.59 10.67 1.62
CA LEU A 6 -2.43 9.83 1.79
C LEU A 6 -2.48 8.64 0.82
N GLU A 7 -3.64 7.97 0.72
CA GLU A 7 -3.84 6.88 -0.23
C GLU A 7 -3.60 7.33 -1.66
N TYR A 8 -4.13 8.48 -2.02
CA TYR A 8 -3.99 9.02 -3.38
C TYR A 8 -2.53 9.21 -3.75
N HIS A 9 -1.71 9.72 -2.83
CA HIS A 9 -0.29 9.93 -3.07
C HIS A 9 0.53 8.63 -3.05
N LEU A 10 0.04 7.59 -2.41
CA LEU A 10 0.71 6.29 -2.36
C LEU A 10 0.33 5.38 -3.52
N LEU A 11 -0.94 5.32 -3.88
CA LEU A 11 -1.46 4.35 -4.87
C LEU A 11 -0.73 4.48 -6.22
N GLY A 12 -0.30 3.34 -6.74
CA GLY A 12 0.42 3.27 -8.01
C GLY A 12 1.88 3.69 -7.92
N THR A 13 2.41 3.96 -6.74
CA THR A 13 3.79 4.37 -6.52
C THR A 13 4.53 3.36 -5.66
N ARG A 14 5.86 3.51 -5.60
CA ARG A 14 6.72 2.72 -4.71
C ARG A 14 7.29 3.59 -3.59
N ARG A 15 6.63 4.70 -3.29
CA ARG A 15 7.13 5.65 -2.30
C ARG A 15 7.01 5.08 -0.89
N ASN A 16 7.94 5.46 -0.03
CA ASN A 16 7.88 5.11 1.39
C ASN A 16 6.77 5.93 2.05
N ILE A 17 5.93 5.29 2.86
CA ILE A 17 4.82 5.96 3.54
C ILE A 17 5.31 7.07 4.46
N ALA A 18 6.44 6.89 5.13
CA ALA A 18 7.02 7.92 5.99
C ALA A 18 7.39 9.17 5.20
N ASP A 19 7.96 8.99 4.00
CA ASP A 19 8.32 10.12 3.13
C ASP A 19 7.08 10.87 2.66
N VAL A 20 6.03 10.15 2.27
CA VAL A 20 4.78 10.77 1.83
C VAL A 20 4.12 11.53 2.98
N CYS A 21 4.07 10.96 4.17
CA CYS A 21 3.55 11.65 5.35
C CYS A 21 4.32 12.92 5.65
N LYS A 22 5.63 12.89 5.51
CA LYS A 22 6.48 14.07 5.71
C LYS A 22 6.17 15.16 4.68
N ASP A 23 6.01 14.78 3.41
CA ASP A 23 5.68 15.72 2.34
C ASP A 23 4.32 16.38 2.56
N LEU A 24 3.35 15.63 3.07
CA LEU A 24 2.00 16.12 3.33
C LEU A 24 1.87 16.84 4.69
N GLY A 25 2.91 16.80 5.53
CA GLY A 25 2.86 17.37 6.86
C GLY A 25 1.98 16.57 7.82
N MET A 26 1.77 15.27 7.55
CA MET A 26 0.96 14.40 8.39
C MET A 26 1.84 13.68 9.43
N PRO A 27 1.36 13.49 10.66
CA PRO A 27 2.07 12.65 11.62
C PRO A 27 1.98 11.19 11.19
N LEU A 28 3.07 10.45 11.36
CA LEU A 28 3.09 9.01 11.11
C LEU A 28 2.66 8.31 12.40
N ASP A 29 1.38 7.92 12.47
CA ASP A 29 0.81 7.22 13.62
C ASP A 29 0.44 5.81 13.20
N MET A 30 1.02 4.81 13.87
CA MET A 30 0.78 3.40 13.55
C MET A 30 -0.68 2.98 13.74
N GLU A 31 -1.36 3.54 14.72
CA GLU A 31 -2.79 3.24 14.92
C GLU A 31 -3.63 3.75 13.76
N ASP A 32 -3.31 4.93 13.26
CA ASP A 32 -4.01 5.52 12.13
C ASP A 32 -3.73 4.76 10.83
N LEU A 33 -2.55 4.18 10.69
CA LEU A 33 -2.19 3.39 9.50
C LEU A 33 -3.06 2.14 9.34
N HIS A 34 -3.62 1.59 10.42
CA HIS A 34 -4.53 0.46 10.33
C HIS A 34 -5.84 0.82 9.63
N ASN A 35 -6.18 2.10 9.57
CA ASN A 35 -7.38 2.58 8.88
C ASN A 35 -7.11 2.91 7.41
N LEU A 36 -5.86 2.82 6.98
CA LEU A 36 -5.48 3.09 5.59
C LEU A 36 -5.95 1.93 4.71
N MET A 37 -6.66 2.25 3.63
CA MET A 37 -7.20 1.28 2.68
C MET A 37 -6.23 0.95 1.55
N ALA A 38 -4.93 1.08 1.81
CA ALA A 38 -3.88 0.79 0.83
C ALA A 38 -2.84 -0.13 1.46
N ILE A 39 -2.33 -1.06 0.66
CA ILE A 39 -1.31 -2.02 1.07
C ILE A 39 -0.21 -2.03 0.02
N GLN A 40 1.03 -2.10 0.46
CA GLN A 40 2.17 -2.20 -0.44
C GLN A 40 2.38 -3.66 -0.85
N CYS A 41 2.46 -3.90 -2.17
CA CYS A 41 2.76 -5.24 -2.68
C CYS A 41 4.14 -5.69 -2.21
N THR A 42 4.23 -6.89 -1.66
CA THR A 42 5.49 -7.44 -1.17
C THR A 42 6.45 -7.76 -2.32
N HIS A 43 5.92 -8.06 -3.49
CA HIS A 43 6.68 -8.49 -4.65
C HIS A 43 7.25 -7.32 -5.46
N CYS A 44 6.40 -6.34 -5.81
CA CYS A 44 6.82 -5.20 -6.64
C CYS A 44 6.90 -3.87 -5.89
N SER A 45 6.54 -3.86 -4.61
CA SER A 45 6.57 -2.68 -3.73
C SER A 45 5.61 -1.56 -4.12
N THR A 46 4.71 -1.79 -5.07
CA THR A 46 3.72 -0.80 -5.49
C THR A 46 2.54 -0.78 -4.54
N TRP A 47 2.08 0.40 -4.15
CA TRP A 47 0.90 0.56 -3.31
C TRP A 47 -0.37 0.32 -4.13
N VAL A 48 -1.28 -0.51 -3.59
CA VAL A 48 -2.56 -0.85 -4.22
C VAL A 48 -3.66 -0.78 -3.16
N LYS A 49 -4.91 -0.68 -3.61
CA LYS A 49 -6.07 -0.75 -2.72
C LYS A 49 -6.10 -2.10 -2.01
N SER A 50 -6.48 -2.11 -0.73
CA SER A 50 -6.49 -3.33 0.08
C SER A 50 -7.36 -4.44 -0.51
N PHE A 51 -8.45 -4.10 -1.20
CA PHE A 51 -9.32 -5.08 -1.82
C PHE A 51 -8.77 -5.65 -3.15
N ASN A 52 -7.70 -5.08 -3.69
CA ASN A 52 -7.01 -5.58 -4.89
C ASN A 52 -5.80 -6.44 -4.56
N VAL A 53 -5.62 -6.77 -3.29
CA VAL A 53 -4.49 -7.57 -2.82
C VAL A 53 -4.89 -9.04 -2.73
N ILE A 54 -3.98 -9.91 -3.16
CA ILE A 54 -4.11 -11.35 -3.06
C ILE A 54 -2.95 -11.84 -2.19
N GLU A 55 -3.18 -12.85 -1.36
CA GLU A 55 -2.11 -13.48 -0.58
C GLU A 55 -1.39 -14.51 -1.43
N ASP A 56 -0.06 -14.50 -1.38
CA ASP A 56 0.75 -15.53 -2.02
C ASP A 56 0.83 -16.79 -1.14
N LEU A 57 1.66 -17.76 -1.54
CA LEU A 57 1.79 -19.03 -0.79
C LEU A 57 2.35 -18.85 0.62
N ASP A 58 3.08 -17.77 0.85
CA ASP A 58 3.64 -17.42 2.18
C ASP A 58 2.74 -16.45 2.95
N SER A 59 1.52 -16.23 2.48
CA SER A 59 0.54 -15.30 3.06
C SER A 59 0.99 -13.84 3.03
N ASN A 60 1.87 -13.48 2.10
CA ASN A 60 2.28 -12.10 1.88
C ASN A 60 1.31 -11.38 0.93
N PRO A 61 0.96 -10.13 1.20
CA PRO A 61 0.07 -9.40 0.29
C PRO A 61 0.81 -9.04 -1.00
N ILE A 62 0.20 -9.37 -2.14
CA ILE A 62 0.71 -9.02 -3.47
C ILE A 62 -0.43 -8.46 -4.30
N CYS A 63 -0.12 -7.63 -5.28
CA CYS A 63 -1.14 -7.10 -6.18
C CYS A 63 -1.55 -8.16 -7.20
N LYS A 64 -2.73 -7.97 -7.81
CA LYS A 64 -3.25 -8.89 -8.81
C LYS A 64 -2.28 -9.09 -9.99
N TYR A 65 -1.60 -8.03 -10.37
CA TYR A 65 -0.63 -8.09 -11.45
C TYR A 65 0.52 -9.07 -11.13
N CYS A 66 1.08 -8.96 -9.93
CA CYS A 66 2.12 -9.89 -9.50
C CYS A 66 1.59 -11.32 -9.33
N ALA A 67 0.35 -11.46 -8.84
CA ALA A 67 -0.30 -12.76 -8.71
C ALA A 67 -0.41 -13.46 -10.08
N ASP A 68 -0.79 -12.71 -11.10
CA ASP A 68 -0.84 -13.25 -12.48
C ASP A 68 0.53 -13.67 -12.98
N LEU A 69 1.58 -12.89 -12.66
CA LEU A 69 2.95 -13.19 -13.07
C LEU A 69 3.47 -14.49 -12.45
N ILE A 70 3.07 -14.80 -11.22
CA ILE A 70 3.53 -16.02 -10.53
C ILE A 70 2.53 -17.17 -10.62
N GLY A 71 1.42 -16.98 -11.32
CA GLY A 71 0.46 -18.03 -11.60
C GLY A 71 -0.54 -18.31 -10.47
N LEU A 72 -0.85 -17.33 -9.65
CA LEU A 72 -1.87 -17.46 -8.59
C LEU A 72 -3.28 -17.10 -9.06
#